data_a266d47e21cd26a694b0734d346cab0a
#
_entry.id   a266d47e21cd26a694b0734d346cab0a
#
_cell.length_a   1.000
_cell.length_b   1.000
_cell.length_c   1.000
_cell.angle_alpha   90.00
_cell.angle_beta   90.00
_cell.angle_gamma   90.00
#
_symmetry.space_group_name_H-M   'P 1'
#
loop_
_entity.id
_entity.type
_entity.pdbx_description
1 polymer ?
#
loop_
_entity_poly.entity_id
_entity_poly.type
_entity_poly.pdbx_seq_one_letter_code
_entity_poly.pdbx_strand_id
1 'polypeptide(L)'
;MRKGISVIVGIIFLLATIVFLYLAFNEAKYSIDTKEKNKAIREVVVTENENNPLNRKIDFHKLKNENKDIVACIYIPGTTVDYPILIGDTNEEYLYKDLEGNYNPLGSIFSDAKKDLSEDHIKIYGHNMREFQMFGELRKFLNKEYMEQHEKFYIYTENKTMECDIISIFILFLSLSILTILSDYDIFI
;
A
#
# COMPACT_ATOMS: atom_id res chain seq x y z
N MET A 1 3.68 -2.40 52.85
CA MET A 1 2.80 -1.98 51.75
C MET A 1 3.55 -1.35 50.56
N ARG A 2 4.45 -0.37 50.74
CA ARG A 2 5.17 0.29 49.58
C ARG A 2 5.99 -0.68 48.71
N LYS A 3 6.72 -1.65 49.32
CA LYS A 3 7.54 -2.63 48.56
C LYS A 3 6.69 -3.56 47.67
N GLY A 4 5.50 -3.98 48.11
CA GLY A 4 4.61 -4.83 47.33
C GLY A 4 4.03 -4.11 46.11
N ILE A 5 3.67 -2.84 46.27
CA ILE A 5 3.15 -1.98 45.15
C ILE A 5 4.25 -1.80 44.11
N SER A 6 5.50 -1.55 44.50
CA SER A 6 6.63 -1.38 43.56
C SER A 6 6.89 -2.63 42.73
N VAL A 7 6.76 -3.81 43.33
CA VAL A 7 6.93 -5.11 42.63
C VAL A 7 5.79 -5.30 41.61
N ILE A 8 4.55 -5.04 42.00
CA ILE A 8 3.38 -5.14 41.10
C ILE A 8 3.53 -4.18 39.89
N VAL A 9 3.91 -2.94 40.14
CA VAL A 9 4.16 -1.95 39.07
C VAL A 9 5.28 -2.43 38.14
N GLY A 10 6.37 -2.99 38.68
CA GLY A 10 7.44 -3.55 37.87
C GLY A 10 7.00 -4.71 36.98
N ILE A 11 6.14 -5.59 37.49
CA ILE A 11 5.58 -6.71 36.71
C ILE A 11 4.67 -6.17 35.58
N ILE A 12 3.84 -5.16 35.85
CA ILE A 12 2.97 -4.55 34.83
C ILE A 12 3.82 -3.93 33.72
N PHE A 13 4.89 -3.20 34.06
CA PHE A 13 5.80 -2.63 33.06
C PHE A 13 6.48 -3.71 32.23
N LEU A 14 6.92 -4.78 32.86
CA LEU A 14 7.54 -5.91 32.15
C LEU A 14 6.58 -6.55 31.16
N LEU A 15 5.35 -6.82 31.58
CA LEU A 15 4.32 -7.39 30.71
C LEU A 15 3.97 -6.44 29.54
N ALA A 16 3.81 -5.14 29.82
CA ALA A 16 3.58 -4.14 28.78
C ALA A 16 4.73 -4.09 27.77
N THR A 17 5.98 -4.18 28.24
CA THR A 17 7.15 -4.20 27.35
C THR A 17 7.15 -5.45 26.47
N ILE A 18 6.84 -6.63 27.03
CA ILE A 18 6.76 -7.87 26.25
C ILE A 18 5.69 -7.78 25.16
N VAL A 19 4.51 -7.28 25.52
CA VAL A 19 3.41 -7.07 24.54
C VAL A 19 3.83 -6.09 23.45
N PHE A 20 4.45 -4.97 23.82
CA PHE A 20 4.94 -3.99 22.86
C PHE A 20 5.98 -4.59 21.89
N LEU A 21 6.96 -5.34 22.42
CA LEU A 21 7.96 -6.00 21.59
C LEU A 21 7.34 -7.05 20.66
N TYR A 22 6.34 -7.79 21.13
CA TYR A 22 5.60 -8.74 20.30
C TYR A 22 4.86 -8.05 19.16
N LEU A 23 4.16 -6.94 19.44
CA LEU A 23 3.45 -6.18 18.41
C LEU A 23 4.43 -5.59 17.39
N ALA A 24 5.54 -4.98 17.85
CA ALA A 24 6.57 -4.42 16.97
C ALA A 24 7.22 -5.50 16.08
N PHE A 25 7.47 -6.69 16.65
CA PHE A 25 8.01 -7.80 15.87
C PHE A 25 7.04 -8.28 14.79
N ASN A 26 5.75 -8.38 15.11
CA ASN A 26 4.74 -8.77 14.12
C ASN A 26 4.61 -7.73 13.01
N GLU A 27 4.59 -6.44 13.34
CA GLU A 27 4.54 -5.35 12.34
C GLU A 27 5.75 -5.43 11.39
N ALA A 28 6.96 -5.57 11.95
CA ALA A 28 8.17 -5.73 11.15
C ALA A 28 8.12 -6.97 10.25
N LYS A 29 7.60 -8.09 10.75
CA LYS A 29 7.44 -9.32 9.96
C LYS A 29 6.50 -9.11 8.78
N TYR A 30 5.32 -8.52 8.99
CA TYR A 30 4.38 -8.22 7.90
C TYR A 30 4.99 -7.27 6.87
N SER A 31 5.72 -6.24 7.33
CA SER A 31 6.40 -5.29 6.45
C SER A 31 7.43 -5.98 5.54
N ILE A 32 8.26 -6.86 6.09
CA ILE A 32 9.27 -7.60 5.32
C ILE A 32 8.61 -8.56 4.33
N ASP A 33 7.64 -9.36 4.79
CA ASP A 33 6.92 -10.34 3.95
C ASP A 33 6.23 -9.65 2.76
N THR A 34 5.53 -8.55 3.00
CA THR A 34 4.86 -7.76 1.96
C THR A 34 5.87 -7.21 0.94
N LYS A 35 7.02 -6.72 1.41
CA LYS A 35 8.06 -6.19 0.54
C LYS A 35 8.66 -7.28 -0.35
N GLU A 36 8.92 -8.47 0.20
CA GLU A 36 9.44 -9.62 -0.57
C GLU A 36 8.42 -10.10 -1.60
N LYS A 37 7.14 -10.27 -1.21
CA LYS A 37 6.07 -10.66 -2.12
C LYS A 37 5.88 -9.67 -3.26
N ASN A 38 5.81 -8.37 -2.97
CA ASN A 38 5.67 -7.35 -4.00
C ASN A 38 6.89 -7.29 -4.93
N LYS A 39 8.10 -7.55 -4.43
CA LYS A 39 9.30 -7.65 -5.26
C LYS A 39 9.25 -8.87 -6.16
N ALA A 40 8.91 -10.04 -5.64
CA ALA A 40 8.80 -11.27 -6.42
C ALA A 40 7.77 -11.14 -7.55
N ILE A 41 6.62 -10.51 -7.28
CA ILE A 41 5.60 -10.25 -8.30
C ILE A 41 6.14 -9.32 -9.38
N ARG A 42 6.87 -8.26 -9.02
CA ARG A 42 7.47 -7.35 -10.01
C ARG A 42 8.48 -8.06 -10.91
N GLU A 43 9.33 -8.91 -10.35
CA GLU A 43 10.35 -9.66 -11.10
C GLU A 43 9.74 -10.69 -12.06
N VAL A 44 8.60 -11.29 -11.71
CA VAL A 44 7.90 -12.27 -12.55
C VAL A 44 7.09 -11.61 -13.67
N VAL A 45 6.63 -10.39 -13.46
CA VAL A 45 5.63 -9.73 -14.30
C VAL A 45 6.22 -8.78 -15.34
N VAL A 46 7.36 -8.17 -15.07
CA VAL A 46 7.93 -7.14 -15.94
C VAL A 46 8.88 -7.77 -16.97
N THR A 47 8.43 -7.83 -18.21
CA THR A 47 9.29 -8.13 -19.38
C THR A 47 9.75 -6.83 -20.02
N GLU A 48 11.03 -6.55 -19.90
CA GLU A 48 11.89 -5.63 -20.67
C GLU A 48 11.47 -4.17 -20.90
N ASN A 49 12.36 -3.28 -20.51
CA ASN A 49 12.56 -1.86 -20.79
C ASN A 49 12.12 -0.87 -19.71
N GLU A 50 12.89 -0.81 -18.64
CA GLU A 50 12.74 0.21 -17.57
C GLU A 50 12.92 1.66 -18.08
N ASN A 51 13.48 1.87 -19.29
CA ASN A 51 13.79 3.20 -19.79
C ASN A 51 12.59 3.96 -20.38
N ASN A 52 11.48 3.30 -20.69
CA ASN A 52 10.27 3.96 -21.15
C ASN A 52 9.04 3.27 -20.57
N PRO A 53 8.36 3.89 -19.59
CA PRO A 53 7.18 3.32 -18.96
C PRO A 53 6.05 2.94 -19.93
N LEU A 54 5.90 3.65 -21.06
CA LEU A 54 4.89 3.33 -22.07
C LEU A 54 5.16 2.00 -22.80
N ASN A 55 6.42 1.56 -22.82
CA ASN A 55 6.81 0.31 -23.47
C ASN A 55 6.89 -0.87 -22.50
N ARG A 56 6.57 -0.64 -21.22
CA ARG A 56 6.57 -1.68 -20.19
C ARG A 56 5.46 -2.69 -20.48
N LYS A 57 5.81 -3.96 -20.52
CA LYS A 57 4.85 -5.06 -20.73
C LYS A 57 4.62 -5.80 -19.42
N ILE A 58 3.36 -6.02 -19.11
CA ILE A 58 2.93 -6.76 -17.92
C ILE A 58 2.22 -8.04 -18.34
N ASP A 59 2.67 -9.16 -17.81
CA ASP A 59 2.04 -10.46 -18.04
C ASP A 59 0.83 -10.64 -17.10
N PHE A 60 -0.31 -10.11 -17.51
CA PHE A 60 -1.56 -10.23 -16.74
C PHE A 60 -2.03 -11.68 -16.57
N HIS A 61 -1.64 -12.58 -17.46
CA HIS A 61 -1.96 -13.99 -17.28
C HIS A 61 -1.25 -14.56 -16.05
N LYS A 62 0.03 -14.24 -15.86
CA LYS A 62 0.77 -14.64 -14.65
C LYS A 62 0.19 -14.00 -13.40
N LEU A 63 -0.11 -12.69 -13.44
CA LEU A 63 -0.71 -11.97 -12.31
C LEU A 63 -2.05 -12.58 -11.89
N LYS A 64 -2.92 -12.89 -12.85
CA LYS A 64 -4.23 -13.48 -12.56
C LYS A 64 -4.17 -14.94 -12.07
N ASN A 65 -3.07 -15.63 -12.34
CA ASN A 65 -2.82 -16.95 -11.72
C ASN A 65 -2.49 -16.81 -10.22
N GLU A 66 -1.85 -15.70 -9.82
CA GLU A 66 -1.61 -15.41 -8.39
C GLU A 66 -2.91 -14.94 -7.72
N ASN A 67 -3.60 -13.99 -8.33
CA ASN A 67 -4.91 -13.53 -7.86
C ASN A 67 -5.76 -13.04 -9.05
N LYS A 68 -6.91 -13.67 -9.25
CA LYS A 68 -7.87 -13.35 -10.32
C LYS A 68 -8.45 -11.92 -10.23
N ASP A 69 -8.42 -11.32 -9.04
CA ASP A 69 -8.97 -9.99 -8.76
C ASP A 69 -7.99 -8.88 -9.16
N ILE A 70 -6.80 -9.21 -9.65
CA ILE A 70 -5.85 -8.24 -10.22
C ILE A 70 -6.37 -7.79 -11.59
N VAL A 71 -6.64 -6.49 -11.70
CA VAL A 71 -7.22 -5.88 -12.90
C VAL A 71 -6.26 -4.92 -13.61
N ALA A 72 -5.28 -4.38 -12.88
CA ALA A 72 -4.32 -3.42 -13.39
C ALA A 72 -3.03 -3.42 -12.58
N CYS A 73 -2.06 -2.59 -12.98
CA CYS A 73 -0.90 -2.23 -12.17
C CYS A 73 -0.71 -0.72 -12.20
N ILE A 74 -0.28 -0.16 -11.08
CA ILE A 74 0.13 1.25 -10.96
C ILE A 74 1.65 1.33 -10.85
N TYR A 75 2.25 2.28 -11.55
CA TYR A 75 3.67 2.57 -11.48
C TYR A 75 3.95 4.06 -11.48
N ILE A 76 4.75 4.52 -10.53
CA ILE A 76 5.26 5.90 -10.46
C ILE A 76 6.77 5.84 -10.61
N PRO A 77 7.34 6.30 -11.74
CA PRO A 77 8.79 6.26 -11.98
C PRO A 77 9.58 6.98 -10.90
N GLY A 78 10.73 6.42 -10.52
CA GLY A 78 11.59 7.00 -9.48
C GLY A 78 11.09 6.81 -8.04
N THR A 79 10.01 6.04 -7.84
CA THR A 79 9.45 5.72 -6.54
C THR A 79 9.38 4.20 -6.30
N THR A 80 8.98 3.81 -5.08
CA THR A 80 8.69 2.41 -4.76
C THR A 80 7.26 2.00 -5.16
N VAL A 81 6.45 2.93 -5.67
CA VAL A 81 5.08 2.64 -6.09
C VAL A 81 5.09 1.90 -7.42
N ASP A 82 4.96 0.59 -7.32
CA ASP A 82 4.90 -0.36 -8.43
C ASP A 82 4.14 -1.59 -7.96
N TYR A 83 2.81 -1.53 -8.03
CA TYR A 83 1.91 -2.49 -7.40
C TYR A 83 0.79 -2.93 -8.34
N PRO A 84 0.32 -4.19 -8.21
CA PRO A 84 -0.95 -4.59 -8.80
C PRO A 84 -2.11 -3.86 -8.12
N ILE A 85 -3.17 -3.59 -8.87
CA ILE A 85 -4.45 -3.05 -8.39
C ILE A 85 -5.47 -4.16 -8.42
N LEU A 86 -6.14 -4.40 -7.28
CA LEU A 86 -7.16 -5.41 -7.12
C LEU A 86 -8.55 -4.79 -7.07
N ILE A 87 -9.54 -5.56 -7.52
CA ILE A 87 -10.96 -5.24 -7.31
C ILE A 87 -11.61 -6.46 -6.66
N GLY A 88 -12.03 -6.30 -5.41
CA GLY A 88 -12.70 -7.35 -4.65
C GLY A 88 -14.23 -7.30 -4.77
N ASP A 89 -14.89 -8.19 -4.05
CA ASP A 89 -16.35 -8.22 -3.95
C ASP A 89 -16.91 -7.06 -3.11
N THR A 90 -16.11 -6.54 -2.16
CA THR A 90 -16.44 -5.38 -1.32
C THR A 90 -15.32 -4.34 -1.33
N ASN A 91 -15.66 -3.09 -1.02
CA ASN A 91 -14.69 -1.98 -0.98
C ASN A 91 -13.63 -2.12 0.13
N GLU A 92 -13.86 -2.97 1.13
CA GLU A 92 -12.94 -3.16 2.26
C GLU A 92 -12.16 -4.48 2.16
N GLU A 93 -12.40 -5.29 1.13
CA GLU A 93 -11.84 -6.64 1.05
C GLU A 93 -10.33 -6.65 1.11
N TYR A 94 -9.68 -5.80 0.34
CA TYR A 94 -8.22 -5.71 0.26
C TYR A 94 -7.60 -4.68 1.21
N LEU A 95 -8.40 -4.07 2.08
CA LEU A 95 -7.89 -3.15 3.10
C LEU A 95 -6.95 -3.86 4.09
N TYR A 96 -7.22 -5.13 4.39
CA TYR A 96 -6.40 -5.95 5.30
C TYR A 96 -6.09 -7.33 4.75
N LYS A 97 -6.02 -7.48 3.42
CA LYS A 97 -5.60 -8.72 2.76
C LYS A 97 -4.42 -8.46 1.82
N ASP A 98 -3.48 -9.40 1.80
CA ASP A 98 -2.41 -9.43 0.81
C ASP A 98 -2.91 -9.98 -0.54
N LEU A 99 -1.97 -10.07 -1.49
CA LEU A 99 -2.26 -10.59 -2.84
C LEU A 99 -2.73 -12.05 -2.85
N GLU A 100 -2.38 -12.84 -1.84
CA GLU A 100 -2.81 -14.24 -1.71
C GLU A 100 -4.17 -14.37 -0.98
N GLY A 101 -4.76 -13.25 -0.54
CA GLY A 101 -6.00 -13.22 0.23
C GLY A 101 -5.82 -13.49 1.72
N ASN A 102 -4.59 -13.59 2.23
CA ASN A 102 -4.32 -13.76 3.65
C ASN A 102 -4.43 -12.43 4.38
N TYR A 103 -4.76 -12.50 5.69
CA TYR A 103 -4.75 -11.31 6.53
C TYR A 103 -3.38 -10.66 6.56
N ASN A 104 -3.33 -9.38 6.22
CA ASN A 104 -2.15 -8.55 6.29
C ASN A 104 -2.56 -7.11 6.67
N PRO A 105 -2.05 -6.55 7.78
CA PRO A 105 -2.41 -5.19 8.19
C PRO A 105 -1.96 -4.08 7.22
N LEU A 106 -1.04 -4.39 6.29
CA LEU A 106 -0.63 -3.48 5.23
C LEU A 106 -1.60 -3.49 4.03
N GLY A 107 -2.50 -4.45 3.95
CA GLY A 107 -3.43 -4.60 2.84
C GLY A 107 -2.76 -4.76 1.48
N SER A 108 -3.50 -4.40 0.44
CA SER A 108 -3.04 -4.32 -0.95
C SER A 108 -3.45 -2.98 -1.55
N ILE A 109 -2.98 -2.67 -2.76
CA ILE A 109 -3.51 -1.57 -3.54
C ILE A 109 -4.76 -2.06 -4.26
N PHE A 110 -5.89 -1.36 -4.10
CA PHE A 110 -7.18 -1.80 -4.63
C PHE A 110 -8.04 -0.62 -5.10
N SER A 111 -9.09 -0.93 -5.84
CA SER A 111 -10.08 0.03 -6.33
C SER A 111 -11.48 -0.34 -5.83
N ASP A 112 -12.44 0.55 -6.02
CA ASP A 112 -13.84 0.35 -5.63
C ASP A 112 -14.39 -0.97 -6.20
N ALA A 113 -15.09 -1.74 -5.37
CA ALA A 113 -15.72 -2.98 -5.78
C ALA A 113 -16.73 -2.76 -6.91
N LYS A 114 -16.79 -3.71 -7.85
CA LYS A 114 -17.75 -3.71 -8.96
C LYS A 114 -17.62 -2.52 -9.94
N LYS A 115 -16.53 -1.75 -9.87
CA LYS A 115 -16.25 -0.70 -10.82
C LYS A 115 -15.25 -1.16 -11.87
N ASP A 116 -15.47 -0.72 -13.11
CA ASP A 116 -14.51 -0.91 -14.19
C ASP A 116 -13.52 0.26 -14.19
N LEU A 117 -12.24 -0.05 -14.43
CA LEU A 117 -11.19 0.96 -14.63
C LEU A 117 -11.35 1.76 -15.95
N SER A 118 -12.43 1.58 -16.68
CA SER A 118 -12.83 2.38 -17.84
C SER A 118 -13.73 3.57 -17.49
N GLU A 119 -14.15 3.69 -16.22
CA GLU A 119 -14.98 4.83 -15.77
C GLU A 119 -14.18 6.14 -15.77
N ASP A 120 -14.90 7.27 -15.90
CA ASP A 120 -14.28 8.62 -15.89
C ASP A 120 -13.66 8.99 -14.54
N HIS A 121 -14.09 8.33 -13.47
CA HIS A 121 -13.60 8.54 -12.11
C HIS A 121 -13.26 7.24 -11.44
N ILE A 122 -11.98 6.97 -11.29
CA ILE A 122 -11.43 5.79 -10.62
C ILE A 122 -10.86 6.22 -9.28
N LYS A 123 -11.14 5.45 -8.23
CA LYS A 123 -10.49 5.62 -6.92
C LYS A 123 -9.57 4.44 -6.68
N ILE A 124 -8.32 4.72 -6.35
CA ILE A 124 -7.33 3.71 -6.00
C ILE A 124 -6.92 3.95 -4.55
N TYR A 125 -7.01 2.92 -3.74
CA TYR A 125 -6.75 2.95 -2.31
C TYR A 125 -5.45 2.22 -1.99
N GLY A 126 -4.77 2.65 -0.94
CA GLY A 126 -3.59 1.99 -0.42
C GLY A 126 -3.14 2.62 0.88
N HIS A 127 -2.66 1.81 1.83
CA HIS A 127 -2.18 2.30 3.11
C HIS A 127 -0.99 3.26 2.98
N ASN A 128 -0.98 4.29 3.82
CA ASN A 128 0.11 5.26 3.91
C ASN A 128 1.14 4.81 4.95
N MET A 129 1.98 3.83 4.60
CA MET A 129 2.94 3.23 5.52
C MET A 129 4.16 4.12 5.79
N ARG A 130 4.66 4.08 7.04
CA ARG A 130 5.83 4.89 7.44
C ARG A 130 7.11 4.53 6.70
N GLU A 131 7.29 3.26 6.33
CA GLU A 131 8.47 2.74 5.64
C GLU A 131 8.42 2.90 4.11
N PHE A 132 7.64 3.87 3.62
CA PHE A 132 7.46 4.12 2.18
C PHE A 132 6.97 2.91 1.39
N GLN A 133 6.23 2.01 2.02
CA GLN A 133 5.51 0.93 1.37
C GLN A 133 4.09 1.38 1.03
N MET A 134 3.43 0.65 0.14
CA MET A 134 2.14 1.01 -0.41
C MET A 134 2.15 2.46 -0.92
N PHE A 135 1.24 3.31 -0.47
CA PHE A 135 1.24 4.74 -0.83
C PHE A 135 2.00 5.64 0.15
N GLY A 136 2.76 5.06 1.08
CA GLY A 136 3.53 5.83 2.06
C GLY A 136 4.57 6.76 1.44
N GLU A 137 5.13 6.42 0.27
CA GLU A 137 6.10 7.27 -0.43
C GLU A 137 5.47 8.52 -1.04
N LEU A 138 4.16 8.51 -1.29
CA LEU A 138 3.46 9.68 -1.86
C LEU A 138 3.56 10.92 -0.97
N ARG A 139 3.91 10.77 0.31
CA ARG A 139 4.22 11.91 1.19
C ARG A 139 5.40 12.77 0.70
N LYS A 140 6.32 12.21 -0.08
CA LYS A 140 7.44 12.97 -0.67
C LYS A 140 6.97 14.02 -1.66
N PHE A 141 5.83 13.80 -2.30
CA PHE A 141 5.22 14.72 -3.26
C PHE A 141 4.67 16.00 -2.62
N LEU A 142 4.61 16.10 -1.30
CA LEU A 142 4.36 17.37 -0.60
C LEU A 142 5.52 18.36 -0.77
N ASN A 143 6.69 17.86 -1.13
CA ASN A 143 7.80 18.70 -1.56
C ASN A 143 7.63 19.06 -3.04
N LYS A 144 7.57 20.34 -3.34
CA LYS A 144 7.33 20.85 -4.69
C LYS A 144 8.39 20.39 -5.69
N GLU A 145 9.67 20.43 -5.32
CA GLU A 145 10.77 20.00 -6.20
C GLU A 145 10.67 18.50 -6.53
N TYR A 146 10.28 17.69 -5.55
CA TYR A 146 10.07 16.25 -5.76
C TYR A 146 8.89 15.99 -6.70
N MET A 147 7.79 16.72 -6.53
CA MET A 147 6.62 16.62 -7.40
C MET A 147 6.96 17.02 -8.85
N GLU A 148 7.70 18.10 -9.06
CA GLU A 148 8.13 18.57 -10.39
C GLU A 148 9.06 17.56 -11.10
N GLN A 149 9.77 16.71 -10.37
CA GLN A 149 10.61 15.64 -10.93
C GLN A 149 9.85 14.35 -11.24
N HIS A 150 8.64 14.19 -10.68
CA HIS A 150 7.83 12.97 -10.77
C HIS A 150 6.38 13.29 -11.15
N GLU A 151 6.20 14.05 -12.23
CA GLU A 151 4.88 14.59 -12.62
C GLU A 151 3.90 13.54 -13.13
N LYS A 152 4.38 12.32 -13.41
CA LYS A 152 3.57 11.30 -14.11
C LYS A 152 3.51 9.98 -13.34
N PHE A 153 2.38 9.31 -13.50
CA PHE A 153 2.21 7.91 -13.13
C PHE A 153 1.56 7.13 -14.28
N TYR A 154 1.65 5.82 -14.22
CA TYR A 154 1.17 4.94 -15.26
C TYR A 154 0.25 3.88 -14.68
N ILE A 155 -0.86 3.62 -15.38
CA ILE A 155 -1.75 2.51 -15.10
C ILE A 155 -1.74 1.57 -16.30
N TYR A 156 -1.39 0.33 -16.03
CA TYR A 156 -1.37 -0.74 -17.03
C TYR A 156 -2.56 -1.63 -16.81
N THR A 157 -3.31 -1.90 -17.87
CA THR A 157 -4.37 -2.91 -17.93
C THR A 157 -4.01 -3.93 -19.01
N GLU A 158 -4.78 -5.02 -19.13
CA GLU A 158 -4.58 -5.99 -20.22
C GLU A 158 -4.63 -5.36 -21.60
N ASN A 159 -5.45 -4.31 -21.77
CA ASN A 159 -5.79 -3.75 -23.09
C ASN A 159 -5.07 -2.43 -23.39
N LYS A 160 -4.65 -1.70 -22.39
CA LYS A 160 -4.08 -0.35 -22.58
C LYS A 160 -3.13 0.04 -21.46
N THR A 161 -2.20 0.92 -21.80
CA THR A 161 -1.40 1.71 -20.85
C THR A 161 -1.95 3.14 -20.82
N MET A 162 -2.19 3.65 -19.63
CA MET A 162 -2.61 5.03 -19.41
C MET A 162 -1.44 5.79 -18.77
N GLU A 163 -1.04 6.90 -19.41
CA GLU A 163 -0.14 7.89 -18.83
C GLU A 163 -1.01 8.96 -18.18
N CYS A 164 -0.78 9.26 -16.92
CA CYS A 164 -1.54 10.18 -16.11
C CYS A 164 -0.64 11.24 -15.49
N ASP A 165 -1.11 12.47 -15.41
CA ASP A 165 -0.39 13.56 -14.75
C ASP A 165 -0.81 13.67 -13.28
N ILE A 166 0.16 13.89 -12.38
CA ILE A 166 -0.09 14.16 -10.96
C ILE A 166 -0.42 15.65 -10.83
N ILE A 167 -1.70 15.97 -10.64
CA ILE A 167 -2.15 17.37 -10.57
C ILE A 167 -1.94 17.95 -9.16
N SER A 168 -2.23 17.19 -8.11
CA SER A 168 -2.07 17.63 -6.73
C SER A 168 -2.00 16.45 -5.76
N ILE A 169 -1.30 16.66 -4.65
CA ILE A 169 -1.29 15.73 -3.52
C ILE A 169 -1.53 16.51 -2.24
N PHE A 170 -2.41 16.03 -1.39
CA PHE A 170 -2.71 16.63 -0.10
C PHE A 170 -2.95 15.57 0.96
N ILE A 171 -2.69 15.92 2.22
CA ILE A 171 -2.97 15.07 3.37
C ILE A 171 -4.22 15.59 4.06
N LEU A 172 -5.23 14.73 4.19
CA LEU A 172 -6.41 15.01 5.01
C LEU A 172 -6.15 14.57 6.45
N PHE A 173 -6.08 15.52 7.38
CA PHE A 173 -6.13 15.22 8.80
C PHE A 173 -7.60 15.18 9.23
N LEU A 174 -8.18 14.01 9.36
CA LEU A 174 -9.45 13.82 10.03
C LEU A 174 -9.22 13.93 11.54
N SER A 175 -9.30 15.15 12.07
CA SER A 175 -9.37 15.36 13.52
C SER A 175 -10.77 14.97 14.00
N LEU A 176 -10.98 13.71 14.27
CA LEU A 176 -12.11 13.31 15.11
C LEU A 176 -11.55 12.88 16.48
N SER A 177 -11.85 13.71 17.45
CA SER A 177 -11.69 13.43 18.85
C SER A 177 -12.26 12.05 19.20
N ILE A 178 -11.50 11.34 20.05
CA ILE A 178 -11.74 10.09 20.76
C ILE A 178 -10.96 8.92 20.16
N LEU A 179 -9.83 8.72 20.80
CA LEU A 179 -9.16 7.44 21.10
C LEU A 179 -9.48 6.29 20.13
N THR A 180 -9.04 6.41 18.91
CA THR A 180 -8.72 5.29 18.07
C THR A 180 -7.28 5.45 17.65
N ILE A 181 -6.45 4.60 18.19
CA ILE A 181 -5.10 4.31 17.71
C ILE A 181 -5.26 3.83 16.28
N LEU A 182 -5.20 4.73 15.31
CA LEU A 182 -5.10 4.35 13.90
C LEU A 182 -4.52 5.50 13.11
N SER A 183 -3.36 5.26 12.66
CA SER A 183 -2.54 6.03 11.74
C SER A 183 -2.77 5.61 10.30
N ASP A 184 -3.94 5.33 9.85
CA ASP A 184 -4.13 4.90 8.48
C ASP A 184 -4.84 6.01 7.71
N TYR A 185 -4.01 6.86 7.08
CA TYR A 185 -4.50 7.85 6.13
C TYR A 185 -4.53 7.21 4.76
N ASP A 186 -5.71 6.99 4.23
CA ASP A 186 -5.87 6.55 2.86
C ASP A 186 -5.55 7.70 1.91
N ILE A 187 -4.71 7.42 0.92
CA ILE A 187 -4.42 8.36 -0.16
C ILE A 187 -5.29 7.93 -1.33
N PHE A 188 -6.08 8.89 -1.85
CA PHE A 188 -6.88 8.72 -3.04
C PHE A 188 -6.15 9.34 -4.23
N ILE A 189 -6.09 8.62 -5.32
CA ILE A 189 -5.61 9.11 -6.61
C ILE A 189 -6.77 9.08 -7.60
#